data_3e656aefa60f965ba15837df4ad3834c
#
_entry.id   3e656aefa60f965ba15837df4ad3834c
#
_cell.length_a   1.000
_cell.length_b   1.000
_cell.length_c   1.000
_cell.angle_alpha   90.00
_cell.angle_beta   90.00
_cell.angle_gamma   90.00
#
_symmetry.space_group_name_H-M   'P 1'
#
loop_
_entity.id
_entity.type
_entity.pdbx_description
1 polymer ?
#
loop_
_entity_poly.entity_id
_entity_poly.type
_entity_poly.pdbx_seq_one_letter_code
_entity_poly.pdbx_strand_id
1 'polypeptide(L)'
;MDEGVRRETTIEALSKLRPAFKLGGIVTAGSSSQMSDGAAFVLVMSEEMVKQLGVEPIARMVTCTSGGVDPLYMGIGPVEAIPKALKQAGLKLSDIEQTELNLSLIHI
;
A
#
# COMPACT_ATOMS: atom_id res chain seq x y z
N MET A 1 10.64 -2.81 16.76
CA MET A 1 11.27 -3.42 15.55
C MET A 1 10.22 -4.35 14.96
N ASP A 2 10.04 -4.31 13.66
CA ASP A 2 9.08 -5.17 12.97
C ASP A 2 9.47 -6.65 13.16
N GLU A 3 8.53 -7.48 13.59
CA GLU A 3 8.75 -8.90 13.87
C GLU A 3 8.95 -9.74 12.60
N GLY A 4 8.46 -9.26 11.46
CA GLY A 4 8.55 -9.95 10.16
C GLY A 4 9.93 -9.94 9.51
N VAL A 5 10.83 -9.05 9.93
CA VAL A 5 12.14 -8.88 9.32
C VAL A 5 13.08 -10.04 9.67
N ARG A 6 13.56 -10.74 8.65
CA ARG A 6 14.54 -11.84 8.76
C ARG A 6 15.90 -11.38 8.20
N ARG A 7 16.79 -10.97 9.08
CA ARG A 7 18.09 -10.36 8.71
C ARG A 7 19.08 -11.31 8.03
N GLU A 8 18.96 -12.61 8.29
CA GLU A 8 19.87 -13.62 7.77
C GLU A 8 19.26 -14.41 6.61
N THR A 9 18.50 -13.72 5.75
CA THR A 9 17.89 -14.35 4.57
C THR A 9 18.95 -14.55 3.48
N THR A 10 19.07 -15.77 2.96
CA THR A 10 19.94 -16.14 1.85
C THR A 10 19.14 -16.79 0.72
N ILE A 11 19.71 -16.81 -0.49
CA ILE A 11 19.07 -17.47 -1.64
C ILE A 11 18.91 -18.99 -1.36
N GLU A 12 19.86 -19.61 -0.70
CA GLU A 12 19.84 -21.02 -0.33
C GLU A 12 18.73 -21.30 0.69
N ALA A 13 18.47 -20.38 1.62
CA ALA A 13 17.36 -20.51 2.55
C ALA A 13 15.99 -20.36 1.83
N LEU A 14 15.89 -19.35 0.96
CA LEU A 14 14.67 -19.11 0.17
C LEU A 14 14.35 -20.28 -0.78
N SER A 15 15.36 -20.89 -1.42
CA SER A 15 15.16 -22.00 -2.35
C SER A 15 14.62 -23.28 -1.69
N LYS A 16 14.75 -23.42 -0.36
CA LYS A 16 14.24 -24.55 0.42
C LYS A 16 12.78 -24.38 0.86
N LEU A 17 12.21 -23.20 0.65
CA LEU A 17 10.82 -22.93 1.03
C LEU A 17 9.86 -23.74 0.17
N ARG A 18 8.87 -24.33 0.82
CA ARG A 18 7.82 -25.10 0.13
C ARG A 18 6.75 -24.16 -0.43
N PRO A 19 6.20 -24.44 -1.63
CA PRO A 19 5.04 -23.73 -2.13
C PRO A 19 3.85 -23.83 -1.16
N ALA A 20 3.16 -22.69 -0.96
CA ALA A 20 2.08 -22.60 0.03
C ALA A 20 0.73 -23.16 -0.46
N PHE A 21 0.46 -23.11 -1.77
CA PHE A 21 -0.88 -23.36 -2.31
C PHE A 21 -0.95 -24.53 -3.29
N LYS A 22 0.08 -24.78 -4.06
CA LYS A 22 0.08 -25.79 -5.13
C LYS A 22 1.41 -26.55 -5.16
N LEU A 23 1.37 -27.86 -5.26
CA LEU A 23 2.57 -28.65 -5.48
C LEU A 23 3.27 -28.22 -6.78
N GLY A 24 4.56 -27.94 -6.69
CA GLY A 24 5.33 -27.36 -7.80
C GLY A 24 4.99 -25.90 -8.12
N GLY A 25 4.25 -25.21 -7.27
CA GLY A 25 3.97 -23.78 -7.40
C GLY A 25 5.19 -22.91 -7.03
N ILE A 26 5.10 -21.63 -7.35
CA ILE A 26 6.17 -20.64 -7.12
C ILE A 26 5.92 -19.71 -5.95
N VAL A 27 4.70 -19.72 -5.38
CA VAL A 27 4.32 -18.86 -4.26
C VAL A 27 4.76 -19.51 -2.96
N THR A 28 5.66 -18.87 -2.25
CA THR A 28 6.22 -19.33 -0.97
C THR A 28 6.10 -18.24 0.10
N ALA A 29 6.40 -18.55 1.35
CA ALA A 29 6.49 -17.56 2.41
C ALA A 29 7.55 -16.47 2.14
N GLY A 30 8.58 -16.77 1.35
CA GLY A 30 9.62 -15.80 0.97
C GLY A 30 9.21 -14.84 -0.14
N SER A 31 8.14 -15.15 -0.88
CA SER A 31 7.59 -14.30 -1.95
C SER A 31 6.21 -13.73 -1.61
N SER A 32 5.82 -13.75 -0.34
CA SER A 32 4.49 -13.33 0.11
C SER A 32 4.59 -12.45 1.33
N SER A 33 3.62 -11.54 1.48
CA SER A 33 3.45 -10.76 2.70
C SER A 33 2.98 -11.63 3.84
N GLN A 34 3.37 -11.30 5.06
CA GLN A 34 2.79 -11.90 6.24
C GLN A 34 1.34 -11.42 6.45
N MET A 35 0.52 -12.26 7.03
CA MET A 35 -0.76 -11.84 7.60
C MET A 35 -0.51 -11.30 9.00
N SER A 36 -0.94 -10.08 9.25
CA SER A 36 -0.76 -9.40 10.53
C SER A 36 -2.09 -8.85 11.01
N ASP A 37 -2.34 -8.98 12.30
CA ASP A 37 -3.48 -8.32 12.94
C ASP A 37 -3.18 -6.84 13.13
N GLY A 38 -4.19 -6.01 12.98
CA GLY A 38 -4.05 -4.58 13.16
C GLY A 38 -5.40 -3.90 13.27
N ALA A 39 -5.40 -2.74 13.88
CA ALA A 39 -6.56 -1.85 13.92
C ALA A 39 -6.10 -0.41 13.82
N ALA A 40 -6.84 0.38 13.06
CA ALA A 40 -6.60 1.81 12.93
C ALA A 40 -7.93 2.55 12.89
N PHE A 41 -7.97 3.71 13.52
CA PHE A 41 -9.14 4.58 13.54
C PHE A 41 -8.73 5.99 13.11
N VAL A 42 -9.53 6.58 12.27
CA VAL A 42 -9.41 7.99 11.88
C VAL A 42 -10.76 8.67 12.03
N LEU A 43 -10.74 9.90 12.50
CA LEU A 43 -11.92 10.75 12.53
C LEU A 43 -11.88 11.68 11.33
N VAL A 44 -12.87 11.51 10.45
CA VAL A 44 -13.02 12.34 9.24
C VAL A 44 -14.14 13.34 9.46
N MET A 45 -13.90 14.59 9.16
CA MET A 45 -14.88 15.65 9.33
C MET A 45 -14.73 16.75 8.27
N SER A 46 -15.74 17.60 8.13
CA SER A 46 -15.67 18.77 7.25
C SER A 46 -14.79 19.85 7.84
N GLU A 47 -14.31 20.75 6.99
CA GLU A 47 -13.51 21.92 7.43
C GLU A 47 -14.31 22.81 8.40
N GLU A 48 -15.62 22.94 8.21
CA GLU A 48 -16.49 23.69 9.12
C GLU A 48 -16.51 23.08 10.52
N MET A 49 -16.58 21.76 10.60
CA MET A 49 -16.57 21.04 11.88
C MET A 49 -15.21 21.16 12.58
N VAL A 50 -14.11 21.09 11.82
CA VAL A 50 -12.75 21.34 12.34
C VAL A 50 -12.68 22.70 13.01
N LYS A 51 -13.19 23.75 12.34
CA LYS A 51 -13.22 25.14 12.87
C LYS A 51 -14.12 25.26 14.10
N GLN A 52 -15.30 24.63 14.07
CA GLN A 52 -16.25 24.67 15.21
C GLN A 52 -15.69 23.98 16.46
N LEU A 53 -15.00 22.88 16.30
CA LEU A 53 -14.43 22.12 17.40
C LEU A 53 -13.07 22.64 17.84
N GLY A 54 -12.44 23.53 17.08
CA GLY A 54 -11.12 24.05 17.38
C GLY A 54 -10.02 22.97 17.41
N VAL A 55 -10.19 21.88 16.67
CA VAL A 55 -9.21 20.80 16.60
C VAL A 55 -8.20 21.05 15.48
N GLU A 56 -6.99 20.56 15.68
CA GLU A 56 -5.95 20.63 14.65
C GLU A 56 -5.99 19.35 13.78
N PRO A 57 -6.25 19.46 12.46
CA PRO A 57 -6.28 18.31 11.59
C PRO A 57 -4.86 17.80 11.28
N ILE A 58 -4.67 16.50 11.26
CA ILE A 58 -3.39 15.86 10.88
C ILE A 58 -3.12 16.05 9.40
N ALA A 59 -4.15 15.91 8.56
CA ALA A 59 -4.06 16.01 7.10
C ALA A 59 -5.41 16.38 6.49
N ARG A 60 -5.39 16.81 5.24
CA ARG A 60 -6.58 17.02 4.42
C ARG A 60 -6.59 16.02 3.26
N MET A 61 -7.68 15.28 3.11
CA MET A 61 -7.87 14.43 1.94
C MET A 61 -8.19 15.30 0.72
N VAL A 62 -7.32 15.27 -0.28
CA VAL A 62 -7.48 16.05 -1.52
C VAL A 62 -8.36 15.30 -2.52
N THR A 63 -8.10 14.02 -2.71
CA THR A 63 -8.85 13.18 -3.65
C THR A 63 -8.76 11.71 -3.25
N CYS A 64 -9.68 10.92 -3.76
CA CYS A 64 -9.67 9.46 -3.68
C CYS A 64 -10.19 8.91 -4.99
N THR A 65 -9.44 8.00 -5.61
CA THR A 65 -9.83 7.37 -6.87
C THR A 65 -9.58 5.88 -6.85
N SER A 66 -10.28 5.17 -7.72
CA SER A 66 -10.03 3.76 -7.98
C SER A 66 -9.79 3.52 -9.47
N GLY A 67 -8.96 2.55 -9.78
CA GLY A 67 -8.71 2.05 -11.13
C GLY A 67 -8.97 0.55 -11.18
N GLY A 68 -9.63 0.07 -12.23
CA GLY A 68 -9.84 -1.35 -12.48
C GLY A 68 -8.79 -1.86 -13.47
N VAL A 69 -8.23 -3.04 -13.18
CA VAL A 69 -7.29 -3.74 -14.05
C VAL A 69 -7.67 -5.21 -14.12
N ASP A 70 -7.11 -5.95 -15.07
CA ASP A 70 -7.27 -7.40 -15.12
C ASP A 70 -6.79 -8.02 -13.80
N PRO A 71 -7.61 -8.85 -13.11
CA PRO A 71 -7.24 -9.49 -11.85
C PRO A 71 -5.95 -10.30 -11.89
N LEU A 72 -5.58 -10.84 -13.06
CA LEU A 72 -4.32 -11.56 -13.25
C LEU A 72 -3.08 -10.66 -13.10
N TYR A 73 -3.26 -9.35 -13.26
CA TYR A 73 -2.21 -8.34 -13.19
C TYR A 73 -2.52 -7.26 -12.15
N MET A 74 -3.09 -7.64 -11.02
CA MET A 74 -3.55 -6.70 -9.98
C MET A 74 -2.48 -5.69 -9.55
N GLY A 75 -1.21 -6.05 -9.60
CA GLY A 75 -0.10 -5.17 -9.22
C GLY A 75 0.05 -3.91 -10.07
N ILE A 76 -0.54 -3.85 -11.27
CA ILE A 76 -0.54 -2.64 -12.12
C ILE A 76 -1.69 -1.68 -11.81
N GLY A 77 -2.56 -1.98 -10.83
CA GLY A 77 -3.67 -1.11 -10.43
C GLY A 77 -3.28 0.36 -10.23
N PRO A 78 -2.16 0.66 -9.56
CA PRO A 78 -1.69 2.05 -9.39
C PRO A 78 -1.43 2.80 -10.69
N VAL A 79 -1.07 2.11 -11.77
CA VAL A 79 -0.84 2.73 -13.10
C VAL A 79 -2.12 3.37 -13.64
N GLU A 80 -3.29 2.81 -13.31
CA GLU A 80 -4.59 3.38 -13.67
C GLU A 80 -5.09 4.40 -12.64
N ALA A 81 -4.89 4.13 -11.36
CA ALA A 81 -5.44 4.95 -10.28
C ALA A 81 -4.68 6.26 -10.07
N ILE A 82 -3.34 6.24 -10.13
CA ILE A 82 -2.51 7.43 -9.84
C ILE A 82 -2.74 8.57 -10.84
N PRO A 83 -2.69 8.35 -12.17
CA PRO A 83 -2.95 9.43 -13.14
C PRO A 83 -4.34 10.03 -12.98
N LYS A 84 -5.33 9.20 -12.65
CA LYS A 84 -6.70 9.64 -12.41
C LYS A 84 -6.78 10.53 -11.16
N ALA A 85 -6.10 10.14 -10.07
CA ALA A 85 -6.04 10.94 -8.85
C ALA A 85 -5.35 12.30 -9.09
N LEU A 86 -4.21 12.30 -9.74
CA LEU A 86 -3.48 13.52 -10.07
C LEU A 86 -4.32 14.46 -10.93
N LYS A 87 -4.97 13.93 -11.97
CA LYS A 87 -5.87 14.72 -12.82
C LYS A 87 -7.02 15.32 -12.03
N GLN A 88 -7.65 14.55 -11.15
CA GLN A 88 -8.77 15.02 -10.33
C GLN A 88 -8.33 16.08 -9.32
N ALA A 89 -7.13 15.95 -8.78
CA ALA A 89 -6.54 16.91 -7.85
C ALA A 89 -5.96 18.16 -8.54
N GLY A 90 -5.79 18.14 -9.87
CA GLY A 90 -5.11 19.22 -10.61
C GLY A 90 -3.61 19.26 -10.35
N LEU A 91 -3.01 18.14 -9.97
CA LEU A 91 -1.59 18.00 -9.61
C LEU A 91 -0.82 17.22 -10.69
N LYS A 92 0.51 17.41 -10.68
CA LYS A 92 1.48 16.60 -11.43
C LYS A 92 2.20 15.66 -10.48
N LEU A 93 2.80 14.60 -11.00
CA LEU A 93 3.61 13.68 -10.21
C LEU A 93 4.78 14.38 -9.52
N SER A 94 5.36 15.39 -10.17
CA SER A 94 6.44 16.22 -9.58
C SER A 94 6.03 17.03 -8.36
N ASP A 95 4.73 17.19 -8.12
CA ASP A 95 4.20 17.96 -6.99
C ASP A 95 4.01 17.06 -5.76
N ILE A 96 4.27 15.76 -5.90
CA ILE A 96 4.16 14.76 -4.83
C ILE A 96 5.53 14.59 -4.17
N GLU A 97 5.59 14.90 -2.90
CA GLU A 97 6.84 14.82 -2.11
C GLU A 97 7.08 13.44 -1.50
N GLN A 98 6.00 12.71 -1.21
CA GLN A 98 6.07 11.38 -0.61
C GLN A 98 5.01 10.47 -1.19
N THR A 99 5.40 9.24 -1.45
CA THR A 99 4.51 8.18 -1.93
C THR A 99 4.57 6.99 -0.98
N GLU A 100 3.41 6.54 -0.52
CA GLU A 100 3.25 5.28 0.18
C GLU A 100 2.50 4.31 -0.73
N LEU A 101 3.17 3.23 -1.11
CA LEU A 101 2.64 2.25 -2.05
C LEU A 101 2.52 0.89 -1.39
N ASN A 102 1.32 0.50 -1.03
CA ASN A 102 1.08 -0.79 -0.40
C ASN A 102 1.05 -1.92 -1.43
N LEU A 103 2.22 -2.30 -1.91
CA LEU A 103 2.47 -3.43 -2.80
C LEU A 103 3.36 -4.49 -2.16
N SER A 104 3.50 -4.46 -0.85
CA SER A 104 4.05 -5.48 0.05
C SER A 104 5.55 -5.76 0.04
N LEU A 105 6.34 -5.35 -0.92
CA LEU A 105 7.75 -5.77 -0.97
C LEU A 105 8.74 -4.68 -1.40
N ILE A 106 8.32 -3.43 -1.48
CA ILE A 106 9.18 -2.37 -1.98
C ILE A 106 9.05 -1.10 -1.12
N HIS A 107 10.18 -0.53 -0.77
CA HIS A 107 10.29 0.82 -0.25
C HIS A 107 10.72 1.73 -1.39
N ILE A 108 9.93 2.76 -1.66
CA ILE A 108 10.20 3.77 -2.67
C ILE A 108 10.35 5.12 -1.97
#